data_876ccbf553b6a97e109f8f56dd621265
#
_entry.id   876ccbf553b6a97e109f8f56dd621265
#
_cell.length_a   1.000
_cell.length_b   1.000
_cell.length_c   1.000
_cell.angle_alpha   90.00
_cell.angle_beta   90.00
_cell.angle_gamma   90.00
#
_symmetry.space_group_name_H-M   'P 1'
#
loop_
_entity.id
_entity.type
_entity.pdbx_description
1 polymer ?
#
loop_
_entity_poly.entity_id
_entity_poly.type
_entity_poly.pdbx_seq_one_letter_code
_entity_poly.pdbx_strand_id
1 'polypeptide(L)'
;MILEEFARKQIQTTAEQLGFKLLGFTPAKEASTFQQLCTWLENGYAASMHYIERRKDAYRHPESILPNCKSLAVLARPYPPHPWTIRSKSDRTSPPAAHYSRNPTQRAIPNSGTIGSYASPHCDYHTAIRDDLKPLLAELKKMFPAAHSRIVVDTAPLLERDYARSAGLGWIGKNTLLLNKNLGSYFFLCAILTDIDLCENLLEQPTAVSHCGSCQACIEACPTEAIRAPYILDANRCISYWTIEHKGDIPPKMRESIGPWIFGCDACQIVCPWNSKPASAQFTEPNAPHSHSKHQPATHRVEEKSDPSFWLELDEQAFQASFSDTPFWRTGLENLQRNALCVAANVGMKQAIPTIRKFLDHSNPILKETARWALQSLELQTSVIRNKSNPKIPEE
;
A
#
# COMPACT_ATOMS: atom_id res chain seq x y z
N MET A 1 24.28 28.48 17.55
CA MET A 1 23.48 27.40 16.90
C MET A 1 24.48 26.33 16.52
N ILE A 2 24.33 25.15 17.07
CA ILE A 2 25.20 23.99 16.79
C ILE A 2 24.96 23.56 15.35
N LEU A 3 25.96 23.06 14.65
CA LEU A 3 25.89 22.72 13.22
C LEU A 3 24.79 21.67 12.94
N GLU A 4 24.58 20.73 13.85
CA GLU A 4 23.54 19.71 13.80
C GLU A 4 22.12 20.30 13.92
N GLU A 5 21.94 21.34 14.74
CA GLU A 5 20.66 22.07 14.82
C GLU A 5 20.34 22.79 13.51
N PHE A 6 21.35 23.41 12.91
CA PHE A 6 21.20 24.02 11.59
C PHE A 6 20.83 22.98 10.52
N ALA A 7 21.48 21.82 10.53
CA ALA A 7 21.18 20.71 9.63
C ALA A 7 19.73 20.23 9.79
N ARG A 8 19.25 20.02 11.03
CA ARG A 8 17.84 19.66 11.29
C ARG A 8 16.87 20.68 10.70
N LYS A 9 17.13 21.98 10.90
CA LYS A 9 16.29 23.05 10.35
C LYS A 9 16.30 23.06 8.82
N GLN A 10 17.44 22.82 8.20
CA GLN A 10 17.59 22.73 6.77
C GLN A 10 16.80 21.52 6.21
N ILE A 11 16.94 20.35 6.85
CA ILE A 11 16.16 19.15 6.49
C ILE A 11 14.65 19.44 6.60
N GLN A 12 14.23 20.10 7.67
CA GLN A 12 12.81 20.43 7.87
C GLN A 12 12.29 21.36 6.79
N THR A 13 12.98 22.46 6.51
CA THR A 13 12.57 23.43 5.51
C THR A 13 12.48 22.81 4.12
N THR A 14 13.49 22.04 3.73
CA THR A 14 13.52 21.37 2.42
C THR A 14 12.43 20.28 2.35
N ALA A 15 12.21 19.50 3.39
CA ALA A 15 11.16 18.49 3.44
C ALA A 15 9.75 19.10 3.27
N GLU A 16 9.48 20.23 3.94
CA GLU A 16 8.20 20.96 3.80
C GLU A 16 7.99 21.46 2.35
N GLN A 17 9.03 22.01 1.73
CA GLN A 17 8.99 22.46 0.33
C GLN A 17 8.74 21.31 -0.65
N LEU A 18 9.27 20.12 -0.35
CA LEU A 18 9.08 18.90 -1.14
C LEU A 18 7.74 18.16 -0.85
N GLY A 19 6.88 18.76 -0.02
CA GLY A 19 5.55 18.21 0.27
C GLY A 19 5.51 17.13 1.34
N PHE A 20 6.59 16.91 2.09
CA PHE A 20 6.55 16.06 3.28
C PHE A 20 5.80 16.80 4.40
N LYS A 21 4.87 16.12 5.05
CA LYS A 21 4.01 16.70 6.10
C LYS A 21 4.40 16.27 7.50
N LEU A 22 5.18 15.22 7.63
CA LEU A 22 5.76 14.78 8.89
C LEU A 22 7.26 14.61 8.71
N LEU A 23 7.98 15.02 9.73
CA LEU A 23 9.41 14.81 9.90
C LEU A 23 9.71 14.63 11.38
N GLY A 24 10.59 13.70 11.69
CA GLY A 24 11.13 13.50 13.03
C GLY A 24 12.52 12.90 12.95
N PHE A 25 13.24 13.00 14.06
CA PHE A 25 14.59 12.48 14.20
C PHE A 25 14.61 11.43 15.29
N THR A 26 15.40 10.37 15.08
CA THR A 26 15.59 9.30 16.06
C THR A 26 17.02 8.78 15.99
N PRO A 27 17.65 8.43 17.14
CA PRO A 27 18.95 7.79 17.11
C PRO A 27 18.89 6.42 16.43
N ALA A 28 19.99 6.01 15.81
CA ALA A 28 20.15 4.70 15.21
C ALA A 28 20.35 3.65 16.32
N LYS A 29 19.27 3.19 16.91
CA LYS A 29 19.24 2.10 17.91
C LYS A 29 18.71 0.82 17.28
N GLU A 30 18.86 -0.30 17.96
CA GLU A 30 18.18 -1.55 17.57
C GLU A 30 16.66 -1.32 17.45
N ALA A 31 16.08 -1.85 16.37
CA ALA A 31 14.65 -1.70 16.14
C ALA A 31 13.84 -2.37 17.26
N SER A 32 12.98 -1.60 17.92
CA SER A 32 12.24 -2.06 19.10
C SER A 32 11.20 -3.15 18.76
N THR A 33 10.84 -3.29 17.48
CA THR A 33 9.92 -4.33 16.97
C THR A 33 10.65 -5.48 16.27
N PHE A 34 11.98 -5.59 16.42
CA PHE A 34 12.73 -6.67 15.76
C PHE A 34 12.31 -8.06 16.23
N GLN A 35 12.07 -8.25 17.54
CA GLN A 35 11.61 -9.54 18.06
C GLN A 35 10.23 -9.91 17.52
N GLN A 36 9.34 -8.93 17.31
CA GLN A 36 8.04 -9.14 16.68
C GLN A 36 8.19 -9.61 15.23
N LEU A 37 9.16 -9.06 14.47
CA LEU A 37 9.50 -9.53 13.13
C LEU A 37 9.95 -11.01 13.18
N CYS A 38 10.83 -11.38 14.10
CA CYS A 38 11.30 -12.76 14.25
C CYS A 38 10.12 -13.72 14.50
N THR A 39 9.27 -13.42 15.47
CA THR A 39 8.09 -14.22 15.79
C THR A 39 7.10 -14.29 14.60
N TRP A 40 6.94 -13.21 13.84
CA TRP A 40 6.10 -13.17 12.65
C TRP A 40 6.63 -14.10 11.54
N LEU A 41 7.95 -14.15 11.34
CA LEU A 41 8.62 -15.08 10.41
C LEU A 41 8.48 -16.52 10.88
N GLU A 42 8.71 -16.81 12.16
CA GLU A 42 8.59 -18.14 12.77
C GLU A 42 7.17 -18.71 12.64
N ASN A 43 6.15 -17.85 12.70
CA ASN A 43 4.76 -18.24 12.45
C ASN A 43 4.41 -18.44 10.96
N GLY A 44 5.36 -18.26 10.03
CA GLY A 44 5.13 -18.41 8.59
C GLY A 44 4.23 -17.32 7.99
N TYR A 45 4.07 -16.19 8.66
CA TYR A 45 3.17 -15.13 8.22
C TYR A 45 3.72 -14.29 7.06
N ALA A 46 4.98 -14.49 6.68
CA ALA A 46 5.62 -13.82 5.54
C ALA A 46 5.18 -14.39 4.17
N ALA A 47 4.44 -15.49 4.15
CA ALA A 47 4.06 -16.18 2.92
C ALA A 47 5.29 -16.49 2.04
N SER A 48 5.28 -16.18 0.74
CA SER A 48 6.42 -16.40 -0.15
C SER A 48 7.45 -15.26 -0.20
N MET A 49 7.36 -14.29 0.72
CA MET A 49 8.31 -13.17 0.79
C MET A 49 9.64 -13.58 1.47
N HIS A 50 10.27 -14.64 0.98
CA HIS A 50 11.52 -15.19 1.54
C HIS A 50 12.68 -14.19 1.58
N TYR A 51 12.59 -13.08 0.83
CA TYR A 51 13.59 -12.02 0.87
C TYR A 51 13.66 -11.34 2.25
N ILE A 52 12.55 -11.33 3.00
CA ILE A 52 12.52 -10.79 4.38
C ILE A 52 13.30 -11.70 5.31
N GLU A 53 13.04 -13.01 5.24
CA GLU A 53 13.71 -14.02 6.06
C GLU A 53 15.22 -14.06 5.78
N ARG A 54 15.61 -14.07 4.49
CA ARG A 54 17.03 -14.06 4.08
C ARG A 54 17.81 -12.84 4.58
N ARG A 55 17.13 -11.74 4.85
CA ARG A 55 17.71 -10.47 5.32
C ARG A 55 17.31 -10.16 6.76
N LYS A 56 16.79 -11.13 7.51
CA LYS A 56 16.22 -10.93 8.84
C LYS A 56 17.13 -10.13 9.77
N ASP A 57 18.38 -10.53 9.90
CA ASP A 57 19.33 -9.88 10.82
C ASP A 57 19.67 -8.44 10.43
N ALA A 58 19.56 -8.12 9.14
CA ALA A 58 19.78 -6.76 8.66
C ALA A 58 18.67 -5.78 9.10
N TYR A 59 17.47 -6.27 9.42
CA TYR A 59 16.40 -5.43 9.97
C TYR A 59 16.60 -5.05 11.44
N ARG A 60 17.57 -5.66 12.11
CA ARG A 60 17.82 -5.41 13.54
C ARG A 60 18.33 -4.00 13.80
N HIS A 61 19.29 -3.53 12.99
CA HIS A 61 19.96 -2.25 13.25
C HIS A 61 20.27 -1.50 11.93
N PRO A 62 20.12 -0.16 11.89
CA PRO A 62 20.38 0.65 10.70
C PRO A 62 21.82 0.57 10.17
N GLU A 63 22.78 0.19 10.97
CA GLU A 63 24.18 -0.01 10.55
C GLU A 63 24.34 -1.08 9.49
N SER A 64 23.39 -2.02 9.37
CA SER A 64 23.36 -2.98 8.27
C SER A 64 23.15 -2.32 6.90
N ILE A 65 22.63 -1.10 6.88
CA ILE A 65 22.33 -0.31 5.68
C ILE A 65 23.38 0.77 5.47
N LEU A 66 23.79 1.45 6.54
CA LEU A 66 24.81 2.48 6.57
C LEU A 66 25.74 2.25 7.76
N PRO A 67 27.00 1.81 7.55
CA PRO A 67 27.97 1.63 8.63
C PRO A 67 28.17 2.93 9.44
N ASN A 68 28.33 2.79 10.75
CA ASN A 68 28.43 3.90 11.71
C ASN A 68 27.21 4.84 11.72
N CYS A 69 26.05 4.39 11.30
CA CYS A 69 24.82 5.18 11.35
C CYS A 69 24.55 5.63 12.79
N LYS A 70 24.39 6.94 13.02
CA LYS A 70 24.12 7.52 14.34
C LYS A 70 22.67 7.96 14.49
N SER A 71 22.06 8.43 13.40
CA SER A 71 20.69 8.93 13.46
C SER A 71 19.94 8.74 12.14
N LEU A 72 18.62 8.83 12.24
CA LEU A 72 17.69 8.81 11.12
C LEU A 72 16.82 10.07 11.16
N ALA A 73 16.70 10.75 10.03
CA ALA A 73 15.60 11.67 9.77
C ALA A 73 14.50 10.87 9.06
N VAL A 74 13.35 10.69 9.69
CA VAL A 74 12.21 9.93 9.15
C VAL A 74 11.15 10.90 8.66
N LEU A 75 10.69 10.69 7.43
CA LEU A 75 9.77 11.60 6.77
C LEU A 75 8.53 10.83 6.28
N ALA A 76 7.40 11.57 6.20
CA ALA A 76 6.18 11.04 5.61
C ALA A 76 5.62 12.01 4.57
N ARG A 77 5.36 11.47 3.36
CA ARG A 77 4.73 12.19 2.25
C ARG A 77 3.32 11.65 2.05
N PRO A 78 2.27 12.48 2.21
CA PRO A 78 0.90 12.06 1.97
C PRO A 78 0.67 11.68 0.50
N TYR A 79 -0.25 10.73 0.28
CA TYR A 79 -0.87 10.47 -1.00
C TYR A 79 -2.39 10.50 -0.87
N PRO A 80 -3.13 10.87 -1.93
CA PRO A 80 -4.57 11.01 -1.84
C PRO A 80 -5.23 9.64 -1.58
N PRO A 81 -6.15 9.55 -0.61
CA PRO A 81 -6.97 8.38 -0.44
C PRO A 81 -7.91 8.20 -1.63
N HIS A 82 -8.40 7.00 -1.85
CA HIS A 82 -9.35 6.72 -2.93
C HIS A 82 -10.59 7.65 -2.79
N PRO A 83 -11.17 8.14 -3.89
CA PRO A 83 -12.34 9.03 -3.85
C PRO A 83 -13.51 8.54 -2.99
N TRP A 84 -13.70 7.23 -2.86
CA TRP A 84 -14.76 6.64 -2.02
C TRP A 84 -14.48 6.74 -0.51
N THR A 85 -13.25 7.04 -0.10
CA THR A 85 -12.91 7.22 1.32
C THR A 85 -13.26 8.62 1.81
N ILE A 86 -13.41 9.57 0.88
CA ILE A 86 -13.77 10.96 1.18
C ILE A 86 -15.28 11.03 1.30
N ARG A 87 -15.80 10.89 2.51
CA ARG A 87 -17.24 11.02 2.79
C ARG A 87 -17.66 12.48 2.79
N SER A 88 -18.71 12.80 2.04
CA SER A 88 -19.45 14.05 2.26
C SER A 88 -20.09 14.06 3.66
N LYS A 89 -20.28 15.24 4.26
CA LYS A 89 -20.94 15.37 5.58
C LYS A 89 -22.35 14.76 5.59
N SER A 90 -23.03 14.68 4.44
CA SER A 90 -24.36 14.10 4.27
C SER A 90 -24.38 12.57 4.27
N ASP A 91 -23.26 11.91 4.01
CA ASP A 91 -23.18 10.45 3.77
C ASP A 91 -22.74 9.66 5.02
N ARG A 92 -22.80 10.29 6.20
CA ARG A 92 -22.37 9.68 7.47
C ARG A 92 -23.34 8.64 8.03
N THR A 93 -24.50 8.45 7.41
CA THR A 93 -25.56 7.57 7.90
C THR A 93 -25.40 6.10 7.50
N SER A 94 -24.56 5.80 6.49
CA SER A 94 -24.24 4.42 6.11
C SER A 94 -22.78 4.09 6.47
N PRO A 95 -22.51 3.03 7.23
CA PRO A 95 -21.13 2.69 7.58
C PRO A 95 -20.35 2.24 6.34
N PRO A 96 -19.06 2.65 6.19
CA PRO A 96 -18.20 2.11 5.12
C PRO A 96 -18.08 0.58 5.18
N ALA A 97 -18.42 0.01 6.34
CA ALA A 97 -18.47 -1.42 6.58
C ALA A 97 -19.39 -2.19 5.63
N ALA A 98 -20.45 -1.58 5.07
CA ALA A 98 -21.33 -2.28 4.13
C ALA A 98 -20.61 -2.72 2.84
N HIS A 99 -19.61 -1.95 2.38
CA HIS A 99 -18.82 -2.31 1.20
C HIS A 99 -17.75 -3.37 1.49
N TYR A 100 -17.38 -3.53 2.77
CA TYR A 100 -16.31 -4.44 3.20
C TYR A 100 -16.77 -5.44 4.27
N SER A 101 -18.09 -5.68 4.35
CA SER A 101 -18.65 -6.70 5.25
C SER A 101 -18.05 -8.08 4.94
N ARG A 102 -17.74 -8.86 5.97
CA ARG A 102 -17.39 -10.29 5.85
C ARG A 102 -18.52 -11.10 5.23
N ASN A 103 -19.75 -10.62 5.34
CA ASN A 103 -20.91 -11.25 4.71
C ASN A 103 -20.93 -10.93 3.20
N PRO A 104 -20.75 -11.94 2.31
CA PRO A 104 -20.75 -11.73 0.86
C PRO A 104 -22.02 -11.05 0.34
N THR A 105 -23.19 -11.29 0.99
CA THR A 105 -24.48 -10.72 0.60
C THR A 105 -24.63 -9.23 0.94
N GLN A 106 -23.76 -8.71 1.81
CA GLN A 106 -23.74 -7.29 2.23
C GLN A 106 -22.63 -6.48 1.55
N ARG A 107 -21.81 -7.11 0.70
CA ARG A 107 -20.80 -6.40 -0.08
C ARG A 107 -21.49 -5.69 -1.23
N ALA A 108 -21.59 -4.37 -1.18
CA ALA A 108 -21.80 -3.60 -2.39
C ALA A 108 -20.49 -3.63 -3.20
N ILE A 109 -20.38 -4.62 -4.10
CA ILE A 109 -19.23 -4.72 -5.01
C ILE A 109 -19.44 -3.64 -6.08
N PRO A 110 -18.49 -2.70 -6.27
CA PRO A 110 -18.56 -1.79 -7.41
C PRO A 110 -18.63 -2.59 -8.72
N ASN A 111 -19.33 -2.09 -9.73
CA ASN A 111 -19.37 -2.71 -11.07
C ASN A 111 -18.02 -2.65 -11.81
N SER A 112 -16.98 -2.17 -11.15
CA SER A 112 -15.61 -2.06 -11.66
C SER A 112 -14.62 -2.61 -10.64
N GLY A 113 -13.39 -2.87 -11.08
CA GLY A 113 -12.29 -3.20 -10.18
C GLY A 113 -11.80 -2.00 -9.38
N THR A 114 -10.80 -2.22 -8.57
CA THR A 114 -10.20 -1.22 -7.67
C THR A 114 -8.70 -1.44 -7.58
N ILE A 115 -7.95 -0.35 -7.42
CA ILE A 115 -6.53 -0.38 -7.08
C ILE A 115 -6.28 0.31 -5.74
N GLY A 116 -5.27 -0.12 -5.00
CA GLY A 116 -4.87 0.55 -3.75
C GLY A 116 -4.45 1.99 -4.00
N SER A 117 -4.85 2.90 -3.12
CA SER A 117 -4.67 4.36 -3.26
C SER A 117 -3.21 4.75 -3.49
N TYR A 118 -2.27 4.03 -2.89
CA TYR A 118 -0.83 4.31 -3.02
C TYR A 118 -0.31 4.12 -4.46
N ALA A 119 -0.99 3.32 -5.30
CA ALA A 119 -0.64 3.09 -6.70
C ALA A 119 -1.31 4.08 -7.67
N SER A 120 -2.11 5.02 -7.15
CA SER A 120 -2.74 6.07 -7.96
C SER A 120 -1.74 7.05 -8.59
N PRO A 121 -0.63 7.44 -7.92
CA PRO A 121 0.38 8.29 -8.52
C PRO A 121 0.94 7.72 -9.82
N HIS A 122 1.42 8.62 -10.66
CA HIS A 122 1.79 8.34 -12.05
C HIS A 122 3.21 7.81 -12.21
N CYS A 123 3.95 7.68 -11.12
CA CYS A 123 5.33 7.20 -11.10
C CYS A 123 5.58 6.31 -9.90
N ASP A 124 6.67 5.54 -9.94
CA ASP A 124 7.12 4.76 -8.79
C ASP A 124 7.56 5.71 -7.67
N TYR A 125 6.80 5.70 -6.56
CA TYR A 125 7.09 6.55 -5.40
C TYR A 125 8.48 6.32 -4.82
N HIS A 126 9.05 5.14 -4.97
CA HIS A 126 10.41 4.84 -4.52
C HIS A 126 11.43 5.70 -5.25
N THR A 127 11.29 5.81 -6.56
CA THR A 127 12.17 6.62 -7.41
C THR A 127 11.89 8.10 -7.19
N ALA A 128 10.63 8.51 -7.21
CA ALA A 128 10.23 9.91 -7.05
C ALA A 128 10.71 10.49 -5.71
N ILE A 129 10.46 9.81 -4.59
CA ILE A 129 10.88 10.28 -3.26
C ILE A 129 12.41 10.31 -3.15
N ARG A 130 13.08 9.30 -3.69
CA ARG A 130 14.55 9.24 -3.65
C ARG A 130 15.17 10.38 -4.47
N ASP A 131 14.64 10.66 -5.63
CA ASP A 131 15.14 11.74 -6.51
C ASP A 131 14.91 13.13 -5.90
N ASP A 132 13.74 13.36 -5.34
CA ASP A 132 13.39 14.60 -4.65
C ASP A 132 14.30 14.89 -3.44
N LEU A 133 14.76 13.86 -2.74
CA LEU A 133 15.62 14.00 -1.56
C LEU A 133 17.13 14.08 -1.89
N LYS A 134 17.56 13.81 -3.14
CA LYS A 134 18.97 13.92 -3.55
C LYS A 134 19.60 15.30 -3.30
N PRO A 135 18.92 16.44 -3.62
CA PRO A 135 19.46 17.76 -3.34
C PRO A 135 19.75 17.97 -1.85
N LEU A 136 18.87 17.43 -0.96
CA LEU A 136 19.07 17.53 0.48
C LEU A 136 20.33 16.78 0.93
N LEU A 137 20.60 15.59 0.38
CA LEU A 137 21.86 14.88 0.65
C LEU A 137 23.08 15.68 0.21
N ALA A 138 23.01 16.38 -0.93
CA ALA A 138 24.09 17.23 -1.42
C ALA A 138 24.35 18.42 -0.48
N GLU A 139 23.30 18.99 0.12
CA GLU A 139 23.42 20.05 1.13
C GLU A 139 24.04 19.54 2.41
N LEU A 140 23.58 18.39 2.91
CA LEU A 140 24.19 17.74 4.10
C LEU A 140 25.68 17.45 3.85
N LYS A 141 26.04 16.98 2.67
CA LYS A 141 27.45 16.72 2.31
C LYS A 141 28.31 17.98 2.28
N LYS A 142 27.73 19.14 1.90
CA LYS A 142 28.44 20.44 1.97
C LYS A 142 28.67 20.87 3.42
N MET A 143 27.69 20.68 4.30
CA MET A 143 27.81 21.03 5.71
C MET A 143 28.74 20.07 6.48
N PHE A 144 28.72 18.79 6.15
CA PHE A 144 29.50 17.72 6.78
C PHE A 144 30.29 16.95 5.71
N PRO A 145 31.43 17.47 5.21
CA PRO A 145 32.15 16.84 4.09
C PRO A 145 32.62 15.41 4.34
N ALA A 146 32.89 15.04 5.58
CA ALA A 146 33.32 13.70 5.98
C ALA A 146 32.14 12.73 6.19
N ALA A 147 30.91 13.23 6.33
CA ALA A 147 29.77 12.41 6.67
C ALA A 147 29.23 11.59 5.48
N HIS A 148 28.60 10.47 5.83
CA HIS A 148 27.89 9.61 4.91
C HIS A 148 26.39 9.65 5.24
N SER A 149 25.58 9.70 4.19
CA SER A 149 24.13 9.67 4.34
C SER A 149 23.49 8.86 3.21
N ARG A 150 22.37 8.19 3.50
CA ARG A 150 21.67 7.33 2.56
C ARG A 150 20.16 7.50 2.68
N ILE A 151 19.49 7.72 1.55
CA ILE A 151 18.02 7.71 1.46
C ILE A 151 17.54 6.26 1.39
N VAL A 152 16.54 5.94 2.20
CA VAL A 152 15.83 4.67 2.24
C VAL A 152 14.35 4.93 1.98
N VAL A 153 13.79 4.17 1.05
CA VAL A 153 12.35 4.16 0.73
C VAL A 153 11.97 2.70 0.51
N ASP A 154 11.25 2.09 1.44
CA ASP A 154 10.68 0.74 1.43
C ASP A 154 11.67 -0.43 1.18
N THR A 155 12.47 -0.39 0.14
CA THR A 155 13.26 -1.54 -0.35
C THR A 155 14.48 -1.95 0.48
N ALA A 156 14.91 -1.13 1.44
CA ALA A 156 16.00 -1.46 2.35
C ALA A 156 15.48 -2.31 3.55
N PRO A 157 16.36 -3.11 4.21
CA PRO A 157 15.97 -3.85 5.40
C PRO A 157 15.89 -2.94 6.63
N LEU A 158 14.92 -2.03 6.63
CA LEU A 158 14.62 -1.10 7.70
C LEU A 158 13.18 -1.31 8.20
N LEU A 159 12.98 -1.39 9.49
CA LEU A 159 11.63 -1.39 10.08
C LEU A 159 11.11 0.06 10.14
N GLU A 160 10.79 0.64 8.97
CA GLU A 160 10.47 2.06 8.79
C GLU A 160 9.37 2.55 9.72
N ARG A 161 8.32 1.76 9.93
CA ARG A 161 7.22 2.11 10.85
C ARG A 161 7.66 2.19 12.30
N ASP A 162 8.63 1.38 12.71
CA ASP A 162 9.20 1.41 14.06
C ASP A 162 10.01 2.68 14.27
N TYR A 163 10.91 3.00 13.33
CA TYR A 163 11.69 4.23 13.40
C TYR A 163 10.83 5.48 13.25
N ALA A 164 9.77 5.44 12.45
CA ALA A 164 8.80 6.53 12.33
C ALA A 164 8.04 6.76 13.65
N ARG A 165 7.68 5.70 14.36
CA ARG A 165 7.11 5.78 15.70
C ARG A 165 8.11 6.37 16.70
N SER A 166 9.36 5.90 16.67
CA SER A 166 10.43 6.40 17.55
C SER A 166 10.78 7.86 17.27
N ALA A 167 10.65 8.32 16.03
CA ALA A 167 10.80 9.72 15.62
C ALA A 167 9.56 10.59 15.90
N GLY A 168 8.51 10.04 16.56
CA GLY A 168 7.33 10.79 16.95
C GLY A 168 6.32 11.07 15.85
N LEU A 169 6.42 10.41 14.68
CA LEU A 169 5.50 10.64 13.56
C LEU A 169 4.08 10.12 13.83
N GLY A 170 3.92 9.18 14.76
CA GLY A 170 2.64 8.58 15.06
C GLY A 170 2.77 7.25 15.81
N TRP A 171 1.74 6.43 15.76
CA TRP A 171 1.70 5.12 16.42
C TRP A 171 1.40 4.01 15.43
N ILE A 172 1.81 2.79 15.73
CA ILE A 172 1.42 1.61 14.94
C ILE A 172 -0.02 1.24 15.29
N GLY A 173 -0.90 1.18 14.30
CA GLY A 173 -2.30 0.79 14.45
C GLY A 173 -2.50 -0.72 14.53
N LYS A 174 -3.70 -1.16 14.96
CA LYS A 174 -4.05 -2.59 14.99
C LYS A 174 -3.99 -3.26 13.61
N ASN A 175 -4.08 -2.48 12.52
CA ASN A 175 -3.88 -2.92 11.13
C ASN A 175 -2.41 -2.95 10.71
N THR A 176 -1.47 -2.79 11.63
CA THR A 176 -0.02 -2.77 11.44
C THR A 176 0.55 -1.57 10.67
N LEU A 177 -0.27 -0.60 10.26
CA LEU A 177 0.18 0.61 9.60
C LEU A 177 0.56 1.69 10.63
N LEU A 178 1.43 2.62 10.23
CA LEU A 178 1.64 3.83 11.01
C LEU A 178 0.43 4.76 10.85
N LEU A 179 -0.06 5.28 11.96
CA LEU A 179 -1.18 6.22 12.04
C LEU A 179 -0.71 7.54 12.63
N ASN A 180 -1.19 8.64 12.05
CA ASN A 180 -0.99 9.99 12.58
C ASN A 180 -2.34 10.66 12.85
N LYS A 181 -2.43 11.47 13.91
CA LYS A 181 -3.69 12.14 14.30
C LYS A 181 -4.27 13.03 13.21
N ASN A 182 -3.42 13.64 12.41
CA ASN A 182 -3.82 14.62 11.41
C ASN A 182 -3.88 14.03 10.00
N LEU A 183 -2.98 13.10 9.65
CA LEU A 183 -2.85 12.54 8.31
C LEU A 183 -3.51 11.17 8.13
N GLY A 184 -3.94 10.51 9.22
CA GLY A 184 -4.38 9.12 9.14
C GLY A 184 -3.22 8.18 8.80
N SER A 185 -3.39 7.32 7.78
CA SER A 185 -2.37 6.35 7.33
C SER A 185 -2.03 6.45 5.83
N TYR A 186 -2.61 7.40 5.10
CA TYR A 186 -2.38 7.56 3.65
C TYR A 186 -1.12 8.40 3.37
N PHE A 187 0.05 7.84 3.66
CA PHE A 187 1.35 8.45 3.38
C PHE A 187 2.44 7.40 3.15
N PHE A 188 3.42 7.77 2.34
CA PHE A 188 4.66 7.01 2.18
C PHE A 188 5.62 7.38 3.30
N LEU A 189 6.39 6.39 3.77
CA LEU A 189 7.51 6.59 4.67
C LEU A 189 8.82 6.58 3.89
N CYS A 190 9.78 7.37 4.34
CA CYS A 190 11.17 7.27 3.94
C CYS A 190 12.07 7.73 5.09
N ALA A 191 13.34 7.41 4.99
CA ALA A 191 14.32 7.83 5.97
C ALA A 191 15.62 8.28 5.30
N ILE A 192 16.28 9.26 5.90
CA ILE A 192 17.68 9.60 5.65
C ILE A 192 18.48 9.06 6.82
N LEU A 193 19.26 8.01 6.56
CA LEU A 193 20.23 7.47 7.49
C LEU A 193 21.51 8.27 7.39
N THR A 194 22.18 8.58 8.53
CA THR A 194 23.42 9.34 8.52
C THR A 194 24.32 8.99 9.71
N ASP A 195 25.64 9.13 9.52
CA ASP A 195 26.63 9.05 10.59
C ASP A 195 26.80 10.39 11.35
N ILE A 196 26.02 11.41 11.00
CA ILE A 196 25.86 12.65 11.78
C ILE A 196 24.92 12.36 12.94
N ASP A 197 25.25 12.84 14.15
CA ASP A 197 24.33 12.77 15.29
C ASP A 197 23.31 13.90 15.24
N LEU A 198 22.26 13.73 14.45
CA LEU A 198 21.14 14.68 14.37
C LEU A 198 20.26 14.67 15.63
N CYS A 199 20.50 13.79 16.57
CA CYS A 199 19.72 13.68 17.80
C CYS A 199 20.41 14.32 19.02
N GLU A 200 21.63 14.80 18.84
CA GLU A 200 22.37 15.51 19.90
C GLU A 200 21.52 16.67 20.45
N ASN A 201 21.40 16.72 21.77
CA ASN A 201 20.61 17.71 22.51
C ASN A 201 19.10 17.72 22.19
N LEU A 202 18.54 16.68 21.52
CA LEU A 202 17.11 16.48 21.44
C LEU A 202 16.61 15.71 22.68
N LEU A 203 15.53 16.21 23.27
CA LEU A 203 14.80 15.43 24.27
C LEU A 203 14.24 14.17 23.58
N GLU A 204 14.38 13.02 24.21
CA GLU A 204 13.74 11.79 23.70
C GLU A 204 12.25 12.04 23.50
N GLN A 205 11.79 11.80 22.28
CA GLN A 205 10.37 11.93 21.99
C GLN A 205 9.61 10.82 22.74
N PRO A 206 8.57 11.16 23.51
CA PRO A 206 7.78 10.14 24.17
C PRO A 206 7.18 9.23 23.09
N THR A 207 7.33 7.92 23.27
CA THR A 207 6.74 6.94 22.35
C THR A 207 5.25 7.21 22.22
N ALA A 208 4.78 7.46 21.00
CA ALA A 208 3.40 7.78 20.76
C ALA A 208 2.49 6.64 21.25
N VAL A 209 1.59 6.97 22.18
CA VAL A 209 0.61 6.04 22.72
C VAL A 209 -0.39 5.67 21.62
N SER A 210 -0.73 4.38 21.51
CA SER A 210 -1.75 3.93 20.57
C SER A 210 -3.12 4.54 20.88
N HIS A 211 -3.73 5.18 19.88
CA HIS A 211 -5.08 5.74 19.97
C HIS A 211 -6.15 4.81 19.39
N CYS A 212 -5.85 3.54 19.15
CA CYS A 212 -6.83 2.56 18.67
C CYS A 212 -7.84 2.14 19.76
N GLY A 213 -7.48 2.22 21.05
CA GLY A 213 -8.36 1.87 22.17
C GLY A 213 -9.11 0.54 21.95
N SER A 214 -10.42 0.54 22.17
CA SER A 214 -11.30 -0.62 21.95
C SER A 214 -11.70 -0.85 20.48
N CYS A 215 -11.39 0.08 19.56
CA CYS A 215 -11.78 -0.03 18.15
C CYS A 215 -11.20 -1.29 17.48
N GLN A 216 -12.05 -2.03 16.75
CA GLN A 216 -11.68 -3.22 15.97
C GLN A 216 -12.08 -3.12 14.49
N ALA A 217 -12.49 -1.95 14.01
CA ALA A 217 -13.04 -1.75 12.67
C ALA A 217 -12.17 -2.34 11.54
N CYS A 218 -10.84 -2.17 11.60
CA CYS A 218 -9.92 -2.72 10.59
C CYS A 218 -9.82 -4.25 10.63
N ILE A 219 -9.98 -4.87 11.82
CA ILE A 219 -9.98 -6.33 11.99
C ILE A 219 -11.27 -6.91 11.43
N GLU A 220 -12.40 -6.29 11.77
CA GLU A 220 -13.74 -6.74 11.33
C GLU A 220 -13.95 -6.55 9.83
N ALA A 221 -13.41 -5.48 9.25
CA ALA A 221 -13.54 -5.19 7.83
C ALA A 221 -12.60 -6.00 6.93
N CYS A 222 -11.61 -6.70 7.48
CA CYS A 222 -10.69 -7.48 6.68
C CYS A 222 -11.41 -8.65 5.99
N PRO A 223 -11.54 -8.67 4.64
CA PRO A 223 -12.38 -9.67 3.96
C PRO A 223 -11.88 -11.10 4.12
N THR A 224 -10.59 -11.25 4.37
CA THR A 224 -9.87 -12.53 4.43
C THR A 224 -9.40 -12.87 5.83
N GLU A 225 -9.74 -12.04 6.83
CA GLU A 225 -9.25 -12.19 8.21
C GLU A 225 -7.73 -12.22 8.31
N ALA A 226 -7.04 -11.47 7.44
CA ALA A 226 -5.59 -11.38 7.43
C ALA A 226 -5.03 -10.73 8.71
N ILE A 227 -5.78 -9.82 9.34
CA ILE A 227 -5.43 -9.25 10.66
C ILE A 227 -5.89 -10.24 11.72
N ARG A 228 -4.99 -11.12 12.16
CA ARG A 228 -5.28 -12.26 13.07
C ARG A 228 -5.58 -11.82 14.49
N ALA A 229 -4.93 -10.76 14.92
CA ALA A 229 -5.10 -10.10 16.20
C ALA A 229 -4.60 -8.65 16.06
N PRO A 230 -4.87 -7.77 17.02
CA PRO A 230 -4.26 -6.45 17.03
C PRO A 230 -2.75 -6.52 16.80
N TYR A 231 -2.26 -5.78 15.80
CA TYR A 231 -0.85 -5.67 15.42
C TYR A 231 -0.24 -6.93 14.76
N ILE A 232 -1.03 -7.95 14.43
CA ILE A 232 -0.58 -9.20 13.81
C ILE A 232 -1.29 -9.40 12.47
N LEU A 233 -0.53 -9.33 11.37
CA LEU A 233 -0.99 -9.56 10.00
C LEU A 233 -0.39 -10.87 9.46
N ASP A 234 -1.24 -11.75 8.94
CA ASP A 234 -0.85 -12.93 8.18
C ASP A 234 -0.89 -12.62 6.68
N ALA A 235 0.28 -12.52 6.03
CA ALA A 235 0.37 -12.20 4.62
C ALA A 235 -0.26 -13.30 3.74
N ASN A 236 -0.27 -14.57 4.17
CA ASN A 236 -0.92 -15.66 3.44
C ASN A 236 -2.42 -15.39 3.20
N ARG A 237 -3.02 -14.49 3.96
CA ARG A 237 -4.42 -14.10 3.85
C ARG A 237 -4.61 -12.69 3.31
N CYS A 238 -3.56 -11.86 3.24
CA CYS A 238 -3.67 -10.45 2.85
C CYS A 238 -3.89 -10.29 1.35
N ILE A 239 -4.95 -9.60 0.96
CA ILE A 239 -5.25 -9.32 -0.46
C ILE A 239 -4.10 -8.54 -1.12
N SER A 240 -3.47 -7.59 -0.42
CA SER A 240 -2.30 -6.87 -0.94
C SER A 240 -1.17 -7.83 -1.30
N TYR A 241 -0.87 -8.82 -0.45
CA TYR A 241 0.13 -9.84 -0.77
C TYR A 241 -0.25 -10.61 -2.05
N TRP A 242 -1.47 -11.10 -2.16
CA TRP A 242 -1.91 -11.90 -3.30
C TRP A 242 -1.92 -11.13 -4.63
N THR A 243 -2.21 -9.83 -4.57
CA THR A 243 -2.33 -9.00 -5.77
C THR A 243 -1.04 -8.29 -6.19
N ILE A 244 -0.04 -8.20 -5.29
CA ILE A 244 1.23 -7.50 -5.54
C ILE A 244 2.40 -8.45 -5.55
N GLU A 245 2.60 -9.21 -4.46
CA GLU A 245 3.82 -9.97 -4.18
C GLU A 245 3.79 -11.39 -4.75
N HIS A 246 2.61 -12.02 -4.71
CA HIS A 246 2.45 -13.42 -5.11
C HIS A 246 2.57 -13.61 -6.63
N LYS A 247 3.51 -14.45 -7.06
CA LYS A 247 3.85 -14.70 -8.48
C LYS A 247 3.33 -16.04 -9.00
N GLY A 248 2.42 -16.69 -8.31
CA GLY A 248 1.91 -18.00 -8.68
C GLY A 248 0.41 -18.02 -8.89
N ASP A 249 -0.14 -19.21 -8.90
CA ASP A 249 -1.58 -19.42 -8.93
C ASP A 249 -2.22 -18.95 -7.62
N ILE A 250 -3.44 -18.41 -7.71
CA ILE A 250 -4.24 -18.02 -6.56
C ILE A 250 -5.28 -19.11 -6.30
N PRO A 251 -5.30 -19.74 -5.10
CA PRO A 251 -6.29 -20.76 -4.77
C PRO A 251 -7.74 -20.26 -5.00
N PRO A 252 -8.66 -21.10 -5.50
CA PRO A 252 -10.02 -20.66 -5.87
C PRO A 252 -10.75 -19.88 -4.76
N LYS A 253 -10.67 -20.33 -3.53
CA LYS A 253 -11.26 -19.63 -2.38
C LYS A 253 -10.68 -18.22 -2.19
N MET A 254 -9.40 -18.03 -2.46
CA MET A 254 -8.76 -16.72 -2.38
C MET A 254 -9.11 -15.85 -3.58
N ARG A 255 -9.29 -16.43 -4.79
CA ARG A 255 -9.75 -15.69 -5.98
C ARG A 255 -11.07 -14.97 -5.71
N GLU A 256 -12.03 -15.63 -5.05
CA GLU A 256 -13.29 -15.01 -4.63
C GLU A 256 -13.09 -13.92 -3.59
N SER A 257 -12.19 -14.18 -2.62
CA SER A 257 -11.94 -13.29 -1.48
C SER A 257 -11.24 -11.99 -1.85
N ILE A 258 -10.50 -11.95 -2.96
CA ILE A 258 -9.88 -10.74 -3.52
C ILE A 258 -10.95 -9.66 -3.77
N GLY A 259 -12.19 -10.05 -4.10
CA GLY A 259 -13.26 -9.10 -4.39
C GLY A 259 -12.91 -8.20 -5.58
N PRO A 260 -13.03 -6.86 -5.46
CA PRO A 260 -12.76 -5.93 -6.56
C PRO A 260 -11.28 -5.53 -6.70
N TRP A 261 -10.37 -6.03 -5.88
CA TRP A 261 -9.00 -5.53 -5.82
C TRP A 261 -8.09 -6.11 -6.91
N ILE A 262 -7.79 -5.32 -7.95
CA ILE A 262 -6.83 -5.69 -9.01
C ILE A 262 -5.40 -5.60 -8.48
N PHE A 263 -5.11 -4.58 -7.66
CA PHE A 263 -3.77 -4.30 -7.14
C PHE A 263 -3.85 -3.63 -5.77
N GLY A 264 -3.22 -4.21 -4.77
CA GLY A 264 -3.29 -3.70 -3.39
C GLY A 264 -4.65 -3.93 -2.73
N CYS A 265 -4.83 -3.39 -1.53
CA CYS A 265 -6.09 -3.44 -0.79
C CYS A 265 -6.07 -2.40 0.33
N ASP A 266 -7.03 -1.50 0.33
CA ASP A 266 -7.15 -0.45 1.36
C ASP A 266 -8.28 -0.72 2.37
N ALA A 267 -8.88 -1.93 2.38
CA ALA A 267 -10.05 -2.23 3.21
C ALA A 267 -9.85 -1.82 4.69
N CYS A 268 -8.69 -2.14 5.28
CA CYS A 268 -8.38 -1.81 6.67
C CYS A 268 -8.07 -0.30 6.90
N GLN A 269 -7.71 0.43 5.83
CA GLN A 269 -7.48 1.88 5.89
C GLN A 269 -8.79 2.66 5.73
N ILE A 270 -9.66 2.23 4.80
CA ILE A 270 -10.93 2.89 4.49
C ILE A 270 -11.84 2.97 5.73
N VAL A 271 -11.90 1.91 6.52
CA VAL A 271 -12.76 1.86 7.72
C VAL A 271 -12.13 2.50 8.95
N CYS A 272 -10.87 2.92 8.87
CA CYS A 272 -10.17 3.49 10.01
C CYS A 272 -10.70 4.88 10.35
N PRO A 273 -11.19 5.13 11.58
CA PRO A 273 -11.71 6.44 11.97
C PRO A 273 -10.70 7.58 11.82
N TRP A 274 -9.41 7.27 11.91
CA TRP A 274 -8.35 8.27 11.74
C TRP A 274 -8.19 8.73 10.28
N ASN A 275 -8.69 7.96 9.32
CA ASN A 275 -8.73 8.32 7.89
C ASN A 275 -10.03 9.04 7.48
N SER A 276 -11.05 9.09 8.36
CA SER A 276 -12.35 9.70 8.06
C SER A 276 -12.39 11.22 8.26
N LYS A 277 -11.37 11.81 8.86
CA LYS A 277 -11.24 13.27 8.95
C LYS A 277 -10.98 13.80 7.54
N PRO A 278 -11.62 14.95 7.15
CA PRO A 278 -11.37 15.50 5.83
C PRO A 278 -9.91 15.92 5.73
N ALA A 279 -9.09 15.02 5.24
CA ALA A 279 -7.74 15.31 4.77
C ALA A 279 -7.79 16.24 3.54
N SER A 280 -8.98 16.53 3.01
CA SER A 280 -9.21 17.37 1.82
C SER A 280 -8.60 18.77 1.91
N ALA A 281 -8.36 19.31 3.12
CA ALA A 281 -7.60 20.54 3.30
C ALA A 281 -6.07 20.35 3.34
N GLN A 282 -5.59 19.10 3.41
CA GLN A 282 -4.16 18.78 3.53
C GLN A 282 -3.58 18.14 2.26
N PHE A 283 -4.43 17.52 1.44
CA PHE A 283 -4.11 17.16 0.07
C PHE A 283 -4.42 18.36 -0.84
N THR A 284 -3.71 19.47 -0.66
CA THR A 284 -3.51 20.36 -1.80
C THR A 284 -2.94 19.46 -2.90
N GLU A 285 -3.66 19.38 -4.04
CA GLU A 285 -3.09 18.81 -5.26
C GLU A 285 -1.61 19.15 -5.26
N PRO A 286 -0.70 18.21 -5.52
CA PRO A 286 0.66 18.57 -5.79
C PRO A 286 0.66 19.36 -7.13
N ASN A 287 0.19 20.60 -7.06
CA ASN A 287 0.37 21.65 -8.09
C ASN A 287 1.80 22.21 -8.06
N ALA A 288 2.68 21.60 -7.27
CA ALA A 288 4.08 21.69 -7.62
C ALA A 288 4.31 20.57 -8.65
N PRO A 289 4.64 20.87 -9.90
CA PRO A 289 5.40 19.93 -10.68
C PRO A 289 6.54 19.51 -9.75
N HIS A 290 6.69 18.19 -9.51
CA HIS A 290 7.87 17.67 -8.86
C HIS A 290 9.04 18.24 -9.67
N SER A 291 9.63 19.32 -9.16
CA SER A 291 10.44 20.25 -9.95
C SER A 291 11.73 19.63 -10.49
N HIS A 292 11.94 18.36 -10.18
CA HIS A 292 13.10 17.59 -10.57
C HIS A 292 12.79 16.20 -11.16
N SER A 293 11.56 15.69 -11.07
CA SER A 293 11.25 14.40 -11.70
C SER A 293 11.03 14.61 -13.19
N LYS A 294 11.90 14.08 -14.02
CA LYS A 294 11.74 13.94 -15.48
C LYS A 294 10.60 12.97 -15.85
N HIS A 295 9.71 12.67 -14.89
CA HIS A 295 8.65 11.69 -15.07
C HIS A 295 7.56 12.29 -15.95
N GLN A 296 7.27 11.60 -17.04
CA GLN A 296 6.18 11.97 -17.94
C GLN A 296 4.84 11.89 -17.21
N PRO A 297 3.84 12.74 -17.57
CA PRO A 297 2.49 12.59 -17.04
C PRO A 297 1.95 11.21 -17.36
N ALA A 298 1.15 10.64 -16.42
CA ALA A 298 0.56 9.32 -16.62
C ALA A 298 -0.18 9.23 -17.94
N THR A 299 0.11 8.17 -18.65
CA THR A 299 -0.60 7.82 -19.89
C THR A 299 -2.03 7.31 -19.61
N HIS A 300 -2.32 6.83 -18.40
CA HIS A 300 -3.60 6.20 -18.05
C HIS A 300 -4.18 6.73 -16.74
N ARG A 301 -5.48 7.02 -16.76
CA ARG A 301 -6.23 7.50 -15.57
C ARG A 301 -6.47 6.37 -14.57
N VAL A 302 -6.79 6.73 -13.33
CA VAL A 302 -7.10 5.77 -12.25
C VAL A 302 -8.32 4.93 -12.62
N GLU A 303 -9.32 5.53 -13.26
CA GLU A 303 -10.55 4.88 -13.72
C GLU A 303 -10.25 3.78 -14.74
N GLU A 304 -9.36 4.02 -15.69
CA GLU A 304 -8.92 3.03 -16.67
C GLU A 304 -8.21 1.85 -15.99
N LYS A 305 -7.28 2.13 -15.09
CA LYS A 305 -6.56 1.10 -14.30
C LYS A 305 -7.48 0.29 -13.37
N SER A 306 -8.64 0.83 -13.04
CA SER A 306 -9.66 0.14 -12.23
C SER A 306 -10.58 -0.75 -13.08
N ASP A 307 -10.56 -0.64 -14.42
CA ASP A 307 -11.31 -1.55 -15.30
C ASP A 307 -10.50 -2.85 -15.52
N PRO A 308 -11.01 -4.02 -15.14
CA PRO A 308 -10.34 -5.28 -15.45
C PRO A 308 -10.06 -5.48 -16.95
N SER A 309 -10.95 -5.00 -17.85
CA SER A 309 -10.77 -5.14 -19.31
C SER A 309 -9.50 -4.46 -19.79
N PHE A 310 -9.14 -3.33 -19.20
CA PHE A 310 -7.92 -2.62 -19.53
C PHE A 310 -6.67 -3.52 -19.41
N TRP A 311 -6.53 -4.25 -18.30
CA TRP A 311 -5.39 -5.16 -18.08
C TRP A 311 -5.45 -6.40 -18.96
N LEU A 312 -6.66 -6.91 -19.25
CA LEU A 312 -6.85 -8.09 -20.09
C LEU A 312 -6.54 -7.84 -21.57
N GLU A 313 -6.62 -6.58 -22.02
CA GLU A 313 -6.35 -6.19 -23.40
C GLU A 313 -4.94 -5.66 -23.63
N LEU A 314 -4.20 -5.40 -22.54
CA LEU A 314 -2.84 -4.87 -22.60
C LEU A 314 -1.86 -5.97 -23.03
N ASP A 315 -0.98 -5.64 -23.97
CA ASP A 315 0.16 -6.47 -24.35
C ASP A 315 1.45 -6.06 -23.62
N GLU A 316 2.48 -6.90 -23.71
CA GLU A 316 3.75 -6.68 -23.01
C GLU A 316 4.47 -5.40 -23.47
N GLN A 317 4.38 -5.05 -24.77
CA GLN A 317 5.02 -3.86 -25.30
C GLN A 317 4.35 -2.59 -24.76
N ALA A 318 3.04 -2.54 -24.77
CA ALA A 318 2.26 -1.43 -24.21
C ALA A 318 2.43 -1.35 -22.68
N PHE A 319 2.49 -2.49 -22.00
CA PHE A 319 2.76 -2.53 -20.56
C PHE A 319 4.13 -1.95 -20.22
N GLN A 320 5.17 -2.38 -20.92
CA GLN A 320 6.53 -1.85 -20.72
C GLN A 320 6.58 -0.33 -20.99
N ALA A 321 5.97 0.12 -22.06
CA ALA A 321 5.96 1.53 -22.42
C ALA A 321 5.25 2.42 -21.38
N SER A 322 4.17 1.91 -20.78
CA SER A 322 3.29 2.72 -19.91
C SER A 322 3.56 2.53 -18.40
N PHE A 323 4.11 1.40 -17.98
CA PHE A 323 4.17 1.02 -16.56
C PHE A 323 5.57 0.71 -16.03
N SER A 324 6.64 0.81 -16.84
CA SER A 324 8.03 0.51 -16.41
C SER A 324 8.51 1.35 -15.22
N ASP A 325 7.98 2.56 -15.05
CA ASP A 325 8.28 3.47 -13.92
C ASP A 325 7.08 3.63 -12.97
N THR A 326 6.39 2.54 -12.67
CA THR A 326 5.22 2.54 -11.78
C THR A 326 5.29 1.38 -10.80
N PRO A 327 4.52 1.41 -9.69
CA PRO A 327 4.43 0.29 -8.76
C PRO A 327 3.95 -1.03 -9.41
N PHE A 328 3.20 -0.95 -10.52
CA PHE A 328 2.68 -2.12 -11.25
C PHE A 328 3.78 -2.94 -11.92
N TRP A 329 4.91 -2.32 -12.29
CA TRP A 329 6.01 -2.97 -12.98
C TRP A 329 6.54 -4.21 -12.25
N ARG A 330 6.69 -4.11 -10.93
CA ARG A 330 7.21 -5.21 -10.11
C ARG A 330 6.27 -6.41 -10.06
N THR A 331 4.97 -6.19 -10.19
CA THR A 331 3.98 -7.26 -10.25
C THR A 331 4.05 -7.98 -11.59
N GLY A 332 4.26 -7.25 -12.67
CA GLY A 332 4.32 -7.77 -14.04
C GLY A 332 2.93 -8.00 -14.65
N LEU A 333 2.86 -7.92 -15.98
CA LEU A 333 1.61 -7.95 -16.73
C LEU A 333 0.79 -9.23 -16.46
N GLU A 334 1.39 -10.41 -16.55
CA GLU A 334 0.66 -11.67 -16.37
C GLU A 334 0.00 -11.80 -14.99
N ASN A 335 0.66 -11.30 -13.92
CA ASN A 335 0.04 -11.30 -12.60
C ASN A 335 -1.10 -10.28 -12.47
N LEU A 336 -0.99 -9.12 -13.14
CA LEU A 336 -2.08 -8.15 -13.22
C LEU A 336 -3.26 -8.69 -14.02
N GLN A 337 -3.00 -9.40 -15.14
CA GLN A 337 -4.02 -10.10 -15.93
C GLN A 337 -4.69 -11.20 -15.12
N ARG A 338 -3.93 -12.01 -14.36
CA ARG A 338 -4.48 -12.99 -13.42
C ARG A 338 -5.43 -12.33 -12.42
N ASN A 339 -5.02 -11.22 -11.82
CA ASN A 339 -5.83 -10.48 -10.86
C ASN A 339 -7.09 -9.90 -11.54
N ALA A 340 -6.95 -9.35 -12.75
CA ALA A 340 -8.05 -8.81 -13.54
C ALA A 340 -9.08 -9.87 -13.91
N LEU A 341 -8.66 -11.10 -14.26
CA LEU A 341 -9.54 -12.26 -14.48
C LEU A 341 -10.36 -12.58 -13.22
N CYS A 342 -9.71 -12.60 -12.05
CA CYS A 342 -10.40 -12.82 -10.77
C CYS A 342 -11.41 -11.70 -10.49
N VAL A 343 -11.01 -10.45 -10.68
CA VAL A 343 -11.88 -9.30 -10.42
C VAL A 343 -13.06 -9.25 -11.38
N ALA A 344 -12.86 -9.48 -12.69
CA ALA A 344 -13.93 -9.50 -13.67
C ALA A 344 -15.03 -10.52 -13.28
N ALA A 345 -14.64 -11.69 -12.80
CA ALA A 345 -15.57 -12.68 -12.27
C ALA A 345 -16.27 -12.21 -11.01
N ASN A 346 -15.52 -11.67 -10.04
CA ASN A 346 -16.05 -11.24 -8.74
C ASN A 346 -17.06 -10.09 -8.85
N VAL A 347 -16.85 -9.16 -9.81
CA VAL A 347 -17.76 -8.02 -10.03
C VAL A 347 -18.87 -8.33 -11.05
N GLY A 348 -18.91 -9.56 -11.59
CA GLY A 348 -19.94 -10.00 -12.53
C GLY A 348 -19.85 -9.34 -13.92
N MET A 349 -18.64 -9.03 -14.39
CA MET A 349 -18.39 -8.30 -15.65
C MET A 349 -18.63 -9.17 -16.89
N LYS A 350 -19.89 -9.39 -17.27
CA LYS A 350 -20.27 -10.25 -18.40
C LYS A 350 -19.75 -9.76 -19.75
N GLN A 351 -19.60 -8.46 -19.92
CA GLN A 351 -19.03 -7.85 -21.13
C GLN A 351 -17.57 -8.27 -21.37
N ALA A 352 -16.84 -8.69 -20.35
CA ALA A 352 -15.47 -9.18 -20.46
C ALA A 352 -15.37 -10.64 -20.97
N ILE A 353 -16.48 -11.38 -21.04
CA ILE A 353 -16.47 -12.80 -21.44
C ILE A 353 -15.73 -13.06 -22.76
N PRO A 354 -15.93 -12.27 -23.86
CA PRO A 354 -15.18 -12.50 -25.09
C PRO A 354 -13.65 -12.36 -24.92
N THR A 355 -13.20 -11.38 -24.13
CA THR A 355 -11.79 -11.18 -23.82
C THR A 355 -11.25 -12.28 -22.91
N ILE A 356 -11.98 -12.69 -21.87
CA ILE A 356 -11.60 -13.80 -20.97
C ILE A 356 -11.41 -15.10 -21.75
N ARG A 357 -12.26 -15.39 -22.75
CA ARG A 357 -12.16 -16.59 -23.59
C ARG A 357 -10.83 -16.70 -24.34
N LYS A 358 -10.22 -15.58 -24.74
CA LYS A 358 -8.90 -15.58 -25.40
C LYS A 358 -7.80 -16.17 -24.50
N PHE A 359 -7.95 -16.04 -23.18
CA PHE A 359 -7.02 -16.60 -22.21
C PHE A 359 -7.10 -18.12 -22.04
N LEU A 360 -8.14 -18.79 -22.59
CA LEU A 360 -8.22 -20.26 -22.60
C LEU A 360 -7.10 -20.90 -23.45
N ASP A 361 -6.57 -20.16 -24.41
CA ASP A 361 -5.46 -20.61 -25.29
C ASP A 361 -4.12 -19.93 -24.91
N HIS A 362 -4.06 -19.21 -23.80
CA HIS A 362 -2.85 -18.52 -23.36
C HIS A 362 -1.75 -19.54 -23.03
N SER A 363 -0.47 -19.21 -23.32
CA SER A 363 0.68 -20.07 -23.04
C SER A 363 0.92 -20.30 -21.54
N ASN A 364 0.64 -19.30 -20.71
CA ASN A 364 0.77 -19.42 -19.25
C ASN A 364 -0.40 -20.24 -18.66
N PRO A 365 -0.12 -21.41 -18.04
CA PRO A 365 -1.14 -22.30 -17.50
C PRO A 365 -1.94 -21.67 -16.36
N ILE A 366 -1.36 -20.73 -15.61
CA ILE A 366 -2.03 -20.03 -14.51
C ILE A 366 -3.15 -19.13 -15.07
N LEU A 367 -2.84 -18.36 -16.12
CA LEU A 367 -3.84 -17.50 -16.78
C LEU A 367 -4.96 -18.33 -17.41
N LYS A 368 -4.59 -19.43 -18.07
CA LYS A 368 -5.55 -20.39 -18.66
C LYS A 368 -6.52 -20.93 -17.60
N GLU A 369 -6.00 -21.37 -16.47
CA GLU A 369 -6.81 -21.93 -15.37
C GLU A 369 -7.66 -20.85 -14.69
N THR A 370 -7.10 -19.67 -14.47
CA THR A 370 -7.85 -18.54 -13.89
C THR A 370 -8.98 -18.10 -14.82
N ALA A 371 -8.78 -18.11 -16.15
CA ALA A 371 -9.81 -17.79 -17.14
C ALA A 371 -10.96 -18.82 -17.12
N ARG A 372 -10.66 -20.12 -17.03
CA ARG A 372 -11.69 -21.16 -16.86
C ARG A 372 -12.55 -20.92 -15.61
N TRP A 373 -11.88 -20.70 -14.48
CA TRP A 373 -12.56 -20.38 -13.23
C TRP A 373 -13.44 -19.12 -13.36
N ALA A 374 -12.91 -18.06 -14.00
CA ALA A 374 -13.66 -16.81 -14.18
C ALA A 374 -14.92 -17.00 -15.03
N LEU A 375 -14.83 -17.76 -16.13
CA LEU A 375 -15.98 -18.06 -16.99
C LEU A 375 -17.04 -18.88 -16.24
N GLN A 376 -16.65 -19.92 -15.52
CA GLN A 376 -17.56 -20.74 -14.71
C GLN A 376 -18.29 -19.88 -13.66
N SER A 377 -17.55 -18.99 -12.98
CA SER A 377 -18.12 -18.09 -11.98
C SER A 377 -19.17 -17.14 -12.58
N LEU A 378 -18.91 -16.58 -13.76
CA LEU A 378 -19.84 -15.69 -14.48
C LEU A 378 -21.08 -16.43 -14.98
N GLU A 379 -20.96 -17.69 -15.43
CA GLU A 379 -22.07 -18.54 -15.86
C GLU A 379 -22.99 -18.92 -14.70
N LEU A 380 -22.42 -19.31 -13.55
CA LEU A 380 -23.18 -19.62 -12.33
C LEU A 380 -23.99 -18.42 -11.84
N GLN A 381 -23.41 -17.21 -11.85
CA GLN A 381 -24.13 -15.99 -11.49
C GLN A 381 -25.31 -15.72 -12.44
N THR A 382 -25.20 -16.10 -13.71
CA THR A 382 -26.29 -15.94 -14.71
C THR A 382 -27.45 -16.89 -14.44
N SER A 383 -27.17 -18.14 -14.06
CA SER A 383 -28.21 -19.14 -13.75
C SER A 383 -29.01 -18.79 -12.48
N VAL A 384 -28.33 -18.26 -11.45
CA VAL A 384 -28.98 -17.82 -10.21
C VAL A 384 -29.94 -16.65 -10.44
N ILE A 385 -29.58 -15.71 -11.31
CA ILE A 385 -30.45 -14.56 -11.66
C ILE A 385 -31.68 -15.04 -12.45
N ARG A 386 -31.53 -15.96 -13.41
CA ARG A 386 -32.65 -16.52 -14.18
C ARG A 386 -33.64 -17.27 -13.30
N ASN A 387 -33.16 -18.02 -12.30
CA ASN A 387 -34.05 -18.77 -11.38
C ASN A 387 -34.79 -17.84 -10.40
N LYS A 388 -34.25 -16.68 -10.05
CA LYS A 388 -34.95 -15.68 -9.22
C LYS A 388 -35.95 -14.86 -9.98
N SER A 389 -35.78 -14.67 -11.29
CA SER A 389 -36.70 -13.93 -12.16
C SER A 389 -37.87 -14.79 -12.66
N ASN A 390 -37.87 -16.10 -12.42
CA ASN A 390 -38.98 -17.01 -12.82
C ASN A 390 -39.39 -17.88 -11.61
N PRO A 391 -40.09 -17.30 -10.60
CA PRO A 391 -40.65 -18.10 -9.51
C PRO A 391 -41.71 -19.01 -10.16
N LYS A 392 -41.52 -20.33 -10.10
CA LYS A 392 -42.56 -21.28 -10.44
C LYS A 392 -43.79 -20.95 -9.58
N ILE A 393 -44.85 -20.46 -10.19
CA ILE A 393 -46.16 -20.36 -9.57
C ILE A 393 -46.55 -21.81 -9.26
N PRO A 394 -46.91 -22.16 -8.01
CA PRO A 394 -47.47 -23.45 -7.73
C PRO A 394 -48.79 -23.57 -8.52
N GLU A 395 -48.91 -24.56 -9.38
CA GLU A 395 -50.21 -24.98 -9.91
C GLU A 395 -51.01 -25.52 -8.74
N GLU A 396 -52.15 -24.86 -8.43
CA GLU A 396 -53.19 -25.35 -7.52
C GLU A 396 -53.97 -26.51 -8.17
#